data_fc7de7181e4d9084d3b762bd82e6cbff
#
_entry.id   fc7de7181e4d9084d3b762bd82e6cbff
#
_cell.length_a   1.000
_cell.length_b   1.000
_cell.length_c   1.000
_cell.angle_alpha   90.00
_cell.angle_beta   90.00
_cell.angle_gamma   90.00
#
_symmetry.space_group_name_H-M   'P 1'
#
loop_
_entity.id
_entity.type
_entity.pdbx_description
1 polymer ?
#
loop_
_entity_poly.entity_id
_entity_poly.type
_entity_poly.pdbx_seq_one_letter_code
_entity_poly.pdbx_strand_id
1 'polypeptide(L)'
;QDKVVLSSSVIPGSESGVYNLIDTLYQQGVSVSYFGNTKNLHVSGHGYKQDLKLLLNLANPKNVIPIGGDIRHMYLYQEMALESGYTKQQSPILKDGQTIIIDQGKLSDGGHVDNKNIYVDGLGVGDVGSTILRDRQAMASDGILLAVIPISSQTSQVVGNIEIISKGFVYMKKSKS
;
A
#
# COMPACT_ATOMS: atom_id res chain seq x y z
N GLN A 1 0.35 -33.65 -20.30
CA GLN A 1 0.87 -32.28 -20.26
C GLN A 1 0.27 -31.59 -19.04
N ASP A 2 1.10 -31.09 -18.15
CA ASP A 2 0.66 -30.48 -16.91
C ASP A 2 -0.03 -29.12 -17.16
N LYS A 3 -0.99 -28.80 -16.33
CA LYS A 3 -1.72 -27.54 -16.38
C LYS A 3 -1.71 -26.88 -15.02
N VAL A 4 -1.30 -25.60 -14.97
CA VAL A 4 -1.37 -24.76 -13.77
C VAL A 4 -2.57 -23.83 -13.89
N VAL A 5 -3.34 -23.69 -12.81
CA VAL A 5 -4.50 -22.82 -12.71
C VAL A 5 -4.27 -21.81 -11.58
N LEU A 6 -4.23 -20.53 -11.92
CA LEU A 6 -4.12 -19.43 -10.94
C LEU A 6 -5.51 -18.82 -10.72
N SER A 7 -6.25 -19.36 -9.75
CA SER A 7 -7.59 -18.90 -9.40
C SER A 7 -7.52 -17.74 -8.40
N SER A 8 -6.95 -16.61 -8.84
CA SER A 8 -6.83 -15.38 -8.05
C SER A 8 -6.79 -14.18 -8.97
N SER A 9 -7.18 -13.01 -8.47
CA SER A 9 -6.86 -11.73 -9.11
C SER A 9 -5.45 -11.28 -8.72
N VAL A 10 -4.83 -10.52 -9.60
CA VAL A 10 -3.54 -9.89 -9.30
C VAL A 10 -3.76 -8.75 -8.31
N ILE A 11 -3.02 -8.76 -7.21
CA ILE A 11 -3.07 -7.68 -6.22
C ILE A 11 -2.32 -6.47 -6.80
N PRO A 12 -2.89 -5.25 -6.76
CA PRO A 12 -2.19 -4.04 -7.19
C PRO A 12 -0.81 -3.89 -6.54
N GLY A 13 0.21 -3.66 -7.38
CA GLY A 13 1.62 -3.61 -6.96
C GLY A 13 2.38 -4.93 -7.02
N SER A 14 1.71 -6.07 -7.26
CA SER A 14 2.34 -7.39 -7.40
C SER A 14 2.33 -7.92 -8.84
N GLU A 15 1.94 -7.09 -9.80
CA GLU A 15 1.71 -7.47 -11.19
C GLU A 15 2.95 -8.10 -11.82
N SER A 16 4.11 -7.48 -11.66
CA SER A 16 5.35 -7.97 -12.25
C SER A 16 5.75 -9.35 -11.74
N GLY A 17 5.58 -9.61 -10.44
CA GLY A 17 5.89 -10.92 -9.85
C GLY A 17 4.98 -12.02 -10.39
N VAL A 18 3.68 -11.73 -10.51
CA VAL A 18 2.70 -12.69 -11.02
C VAL A 18 2.92 -12.99 -12.49
N TYR A 19 3.14 -11.98 -13.33
CA TYR A 19 3.39 -12.18 -14.75
C TYR A 19 4.72 -12.88 -15.02
N ASN A 20 5.78 -12.58 -14.27
CA ASN A 20 7.05 -13.29 -14.35
C ASN A 20 6.89 -14.78 -14.01
N LEU A 21 6.08 -15.12 -13.02
CA LEU A 21 5.75 -16.52 -12.70
C LEU A 21 5.05 -17.21 -13.88
N ILE A 22 4.02 -16.53 -14.45
CA ILE A 22 3.27 -17.07 -15.61
C ILE A 22 4.20 -17.29 -16.80
N ASP A 23 5.06 -16.32 -17.11
CA ASP A 23 6.04 -16.44 -18.20
C ASP A 23 7.02 -17.56 -17.98
N THR A 24 7.49 -17.75 -16.76
CA THR A 24 8.38 -18.88 -16.39
C THR A 24 7.71 -20.21 -16.61
N LEU A 25 6.44 -20.35 -16.24
CA LEU A 25 5.67 -21.59 -16.46
C LEU A 25 5.48 -21.89 -17.95
N TYR A 26 5.18 -20.86 -18.77
CA TYR A 26 5.10 -21.01 -20.21
C TYR A 26 6.43 -21.42 -20.84
N GLN A 27 7.55 -20.85 -20.40
CA GLN A 27 8.89 -21.22 -20.86
C GLN A 27 9.23 -22.69 -20.54
N GLN A 28 8.67 -23.24 -19.47
CA GLN A 28 8.79 -24.66 -19.11
C GLN A 28 7.81 -25.55 -19.88
N GLY A 29 7.02 -25.01 -20.80
CA GLY A 29 6.06 -25.78 -21.60
C GLY A 29 4.76 -26.14 -20.85
N VAL A 30 4.50 -25.51 -19.69
CA VAL A 30 3.29 -25.75 -18.89
C VAL A 30 2.14 -24.91 -19.45
N SER A 31 0.95 -25.49 -19.56
CA SER A 31 -0.27 -24.76 -19.88
C SER A 31 -0.75 -23.98 -18.66
N VAL A 32 -0.98 -22.66 -18.78
CA VAL A 32 -1.39 -21.83 -17.67
C VAL A 32 -2.77 -21.20 -17.93
N SER A 33 -3.70 -21.39 -16.98
CA SER A 33 -4.97 -20.68 -16.95
C SER A 33 -4.95 -19.65 -15.81
N TYR A 34 -5.23 -18.40 -16.12
CA TYR A 34 -5.24 -17.31 -15.15
C TYR A 34 -6.34 -16.28 -15.51
N PHE A 35 -6.63 -15.34 -14.61
CA PHE A 35 -7.72 -14.35 -14.76
C PHE A 35 -7.68 -13.59 -16.10
N GLY A 36 -6.48 -13.30 -16.63
CA GLY A 36 -6.31 -12.56 -17.90
C GLY A 36 -6.66 -13.36 -19.16
N ASN A 37 -6.59 -14.72 -19.12
CA ASN A 37 -6.83 -15.55 -20.30
C ASN A 37 -8.01 -16.53 -20.18
N THR A 38 -8.59 -16.68 -18.98
CA THR A 38 -9.67 -17.64 -18.74
C THR A 38 -10.83 -16.95 -18.01
N LYS A 39 -11.98 -16.89 -18.66
CA LYS A 39 -13.22 -16.32 -18.07
C LYS A 39 -13.74 -17.19 -16.94
N ASN A 40 -14.35 -16.58 -15.93
CA ASN A 40 -15.01 -17.27 -14.80
C ASN A 40 -14.10 -18.17 -13.99
N LEU A 41 -12.78 -17.95 -14.06
CA LEU A 41 -11.81 -18.72 -13.28
C LEU A 41 -11.78 -18.31 -11.81
N HIS A 42 -12.07 -17.06 -11.52
CA HIS A 42 -12.02 -16.48 -10.19
C HIS A 42 -13.15 -15.48 -10.01
N VAL A 43 -13.70 -15.44 -8.81
CA VAL A 43 -14.63 -14.41 -8.34
C VAL A 43 -14.04 -13.75 -7.12
N SER A 44 -14.32 -12.46 -6.92
CA SER A 44 -13.86 -11.72 -5.73
C SER A 44 -14.35 -12.39 -4.45
N GLY A 45 -13.50 -12.46 -3.44
CA GLY A 45 -13.89 -12.87 -2.08
C GLY A 45 -14.69 -11.80 -1.34
N HIS A 46 -14.69 -10.55 -1.87
CA HIS A 46 -15.52 -9.46 -1.33
C HIS A 46 -16.89 -9.46 -1.98
N GLY A 47 -17.92 -9.17 -1.20
CA GLY A 47 -19.29 -9.01 -1.71
C GLY A 47 -19.42 -7.82 -2.66
N TYR A 48 -20.18 -7.99 -3.72
CA TYR A 48 -20.55 -6.90 -4.61
C TYR A 48 -21.67 -6.03 -4.00
N LYS A 49 -21.98 -4.90 -4.62
CA LYS A 49 -23.03 -3.96 -4.12
C LYS A 49 -24.34 -4.67 -3.77
N GLN A 50 -24.76 -5.64 -4.56
CA GLN A 50 -26.03 -6.35 -4.35
C GLN A 50 -25.96 -7.31 -3.13
N ASP A 51 -24.81 -7.96 -2.92
CA ASP A 51 -24.60 -8.81 -1.76
C ASP A 51 -24.61 -7.98 -0.48
N LEU A 52 -23.97 -6.81 -0.50
CA LEU A 52 -23.96 -5.86 0.62
C LEU A 52 -25.38 -5.32 0.90
N LYS A 53 -26.17 -4.99 -0.13
CA LYS A 53 -27.58 -4.59 0.01
C LYS A 53 -28.42 -5.70 0.60
N LEU A 54 -28.23 -6.93 0.15
CA LEU A 54 -28.96 -8.08 0.70
C LEU A 54 -28.64 -8.26 2.19
N LEU A 55 -27.33 -8.21 2.55
CA LEU A 55 -26.89 -8.30 3.94
C LEU A 55 -27.51 -7.17 4.78
N LEU A 56 -27.49 -5.94 4.27
CA LEU A 56 -28.05 -4.78 4.96
C LEU A 56 -29.55 -4.94 5.21
N ASN A 57 -30.30 -5.41 4.21
CA ASN A 57 -31.74 -5.64 4.33
C ASN A 57 -32.07 -6.78 5.29
N LEU A 58 -31.29 -7.86 5.30
CA LEU A 58 -31.50 -8.99 6.20
C LEU A 58 -31.14 -8.64 7.64
N ALA A 59 -30.05 -7.92 7.86
CA ALA A 59 -29.60 -7.53 9.19
C ALA A 59 -30.43 -6.38 9.78
N ASN A 60 -30.96 -5.50 8.93
CA ASN A 60 -31.75 -4.32 9.28
C ASN A 60 -31.20 -3.55 10.49
N PRO A 61 -29.93 -3.16 10.51
CA PRO A 61 -29.29 -2.53 11.66
C PRO A 61 -29.79 -1.10 11.85
N LYS A 62 -29.72 -0.57 13.09
CA LYS A 62 -30.06 0.84 13.37
C LYS A 62 -29.06 1.81 12.73
N ASN A 63 -27.79 1.42 12.64
CA ASN A 63 -26.71 2.22 12.09
C ASN A 63 -25.83 1.35 11.22
N VAL A 64 -25.23 1.97 10.20
CA VAL A 64 -24.38 1.31 9.20
C VAL A 64 -23.10 2.11 9.08
N ILE A 65 -21.99 1.54 9.52
CA ILE A 65 -20.71 2.25 9.56
C ILE A 65 -19.71 1.49 8.70
N PRO A 66 -19.29 2.06 7.56
CA PRO A 66 -18.26 1.46 6.76
C PRO A 66 -16.90 1.58 7.46
N ILE A 67 -16.19 0.45 7.58
CA ILE A 67 -14.84 0.38 8.11
C ILE A 67 -13.94 -0.39 7.14
N GLY A 68 -12.70 0.05 7.01
CA GLY A 68 -11.74 -0.54 6.08
C GLY A 68 -11.95 -0.09 4.63
N GLY A 69 -10.87 -0.10 3.88
CA GLY A 69 -10.82 0.39 2.51
C GLY A 69 -10.51 1.89 2.41
N ASP A 70 -10.42 2.38 1.19
CA ASP A 70 -10.17 3.79 0.91
C ASP A 70 -11.41 4.64 1.16
N ILE A 71 -11.22 5.94 1.34
CA ILE A 71 -12.32 6.90 1.57
C ILE A 71 -13.41 6.82 0.48
N ARG A 72 -13.02 6.56 -0.80
CA ARG A 72 -13.99 6.38 -1.89
C ARG A 72 -14.94 5.20 -1.66
N HIS A 73 -14.45 4.11 -1.08
CA HIS A 73 -15.28 2.93 -0.76
C HIS A 73 -16.28 3.26 0.34
N MET A 74 -15.91 4.06 1.31
CA MET A 74 -16.80 4.49 2.39
C MET A 74 -17.94 5.37 1.85
N TYR A 75 -17.63 6.29 0.92
CA TYR A 75 -18.66 7.10 0.26
C TYR A 75 -19.64 6.26 -0.56
N LEU A 76 -19.12 5.32 -1.37
CA LEU A 76 -19.97 4.42 -2.16
C LEU A 76 -20.84 3.52 -1.27
N TYR A 77 -20.32 3.09 -0.13
CA TYR A 77 -21.09 2.32 0.84
C TYR A 77 -22.18 3.18 1.50
N GLN A 78 -21.87 4.43 1.87
CA GLN A 78 -22.88 5.36 2.39
C GLN A 78 -23.98 5.63 1.35
N GLU A 79 -23.64 5.87 0.08
CA GLU A 79 -24.62 6.02 -1.00
C GLU A 79 -25.55 4.81 -1.08
N MET A 80 -24.99 3.61 -1.05
CA MET A 80 -25.77 2.36 -1.04
C MET A 80 -26.70 2.27 0.19
N ALA A 81 -26.23 2.69 1.35
CA ALA A 81 -27.06 2.73 2.58
C ALA A 81 -28.18 3.75 2.45
N LEU A 82 -27.93 4.94 1.89
CA LEU A 82 -28.97 5.95 1.61
C LEU A 82 -30.02 5.43 0.62
N GLU A 83 -29.61 4.73 -0.45
CA GLU A 83 -30.53 4.05 -1.38
C GLU A 83 -31.39 2.99 -0.68
N SER A 84 -30.92 2.44 0.43
CA SER A 84 -31.63 1.45 1.25
C SER A 84 -32.46 2.06 2.38
N GLY A 85 -32.63 3.40 2.40
CA GLY A 85 -33.47 4.13 3.34
C GLY A 85 -32.80 4.65 4.60
N TYR A 86 -31.47 4.48 4.73
CA TYR A 86 -30.72 5.05 5.86
C TYR A 86 -30.47 6.54 5.65
N THR A 87 -30.24 7.27 6.74
CA THR A 87 -29.83 8.67 6.74
C THR A 87 -28.30 8.79 6.85
N LYS A 88 -27.75 9.95 6.52
CA LYS A 88 -26.31 10.23 6.74
C LYS A 88 -25.88 10.12 8.20
N GLN A 89 -26.80 10.45 9.12
CA GLN A 89 -26.54 10.31 10.55
C GLN A 89 -26.43 8.83 10.98
N GLN A 90 -27.19 7.95 10.34
CA GLN A 90 -27.12 6.51 10.58
C GLN A 90 -25.96 5.83 9.85
N SER A 91 -25.40 6.48 8.82
CA SER A 91 -24.26 5.97 8.06
C SER A 91 -23.15 7.03 7.96
N PRO A 92 -22.49 7.39 9.07
CA PRO A 92 -21.42 8.37 9.05
C PRO A 92 -20.18 7.82 8.36
N ILE A 93 -19.41 8.72 7.73
CA ILE A 93 -18.08 8.43 7.22
C ILE A 93 -17.08 8.92 8.26
N LEU A 94 -16.29 8.01 8.79
CA LEU A 94 -15.30 8.30 9.81
C LEU A 94 -13.93 8.48 9.17
N LYS A 95 -13.15 9.39 9.73
CA LYS A 95 -11.74 9.55 9.40
C LYS A 95 -10.89 8.68 10.32
N ASP A 96 -9.67 8.39 9.89
CA ASP A 96 -8.73 7.67 10.74
C ASP A 96 -8.53 8.39 12.07
N GLY A 97 -8.57 7.63 13.17
CA GLY A 97 -8.49 8.15 14.53
C GLY A 97 -9.78 8.76 15.08
N GLN A 98 -10.79 9.02 14.26
CA GLN A 98 -12.07 9.50 14.74
C GLN A 98 -12.82 8.38 15.47
N THR A 99 -13.36 8.69 16.65
CA THR A 99 -14.12 7.75 17.47
C THR A 99 -15.60 8.14 17.52
N ILE A 100 -16.44 7.14 17.68
CA ILE A 100 -17.88 7.33 17.88
C ILE A 100 -18.33 6.62 19.15
N ILE A 101 -19.30 7.19 19.81
CA ILE A 101 -20.01 6.58 20.95
C ILE A 101 -21.36 6.09 20.43
N ILE A 102 -21.67 4.83 20.75
CA ILE A 102 -22.98 4.23 20.45
C ILE A 102 -23.70 4.04 21.78
N ASP A 103 -24.74 4.84 22.02
CA ASP A 103 -25.58 4.71 23.20
C ASP A 103 -27.03 4.48 22.80
N GLN A 104 -27.62 3.38 23.24
CA GLN A 104 -28.99 2.96 22.94
C GLN A 104 -29.34 3.04 21.44
N GLY A 105 -28.34 2.82 20.57
CA GLY A 105 -28.48 2.88 19.11
C GLY A 105 -28.40 4.29 18.52
N LYS A 106 -28.06 5.31 19.29
CA LYS A 106 -27.74 6.65 18.83
C LYS A 106 -26.23 6.81 18.69
N LEU A 107 -25.81 7.46 17.62
CA LEU A 107 -24.41 7.78 17.37
C LEU A 107 -24.11 9.21 17.84
N SER A 108 -22.97 9.38 18.49
CA SER A 108 -22.42 10.68 18.83
C SER A 108 -20.90 10.68 18.63
N ASP A 109 -20.33 11.87 18.48
CA ASP A 109 -18.88 12.03 18.35
C ASP A 109 -18.19 11.65 19.66
N GLY A 110 -17.19 10.77 19.58
CA GLY A 110 -16.37 10.34 20.70
C GLY A 110 -15.00 11.02 20.76
N GLY A 111 -14.75 11.97 19.84
CA GLY A 111 -13.46 12.66 19.72
C GLY A 111 -12.47 11.93 18.82
N HIS A 112 -11.20 12.09 19.10
CA HIS A 112 -10.11 11.61 18.26
C HIS A 112 -9.03 10.92 19.10
N VAL A 113 -8.53 9.79 18.62
CA VAL A 113 -7.34 9.10 19.16
C VAL A 113 -6.15 9.30 18.23
N ASP A 114 -4.95 9.36 18.79
CA ASP A 114 -3.73 9.46 17.97
C ASP A 114 -3.55 8.17 17.14
N ASN A 115 -3.48 8.35 15.83
CA ASN A 115 -3.38 7.27 14.84
C ASN A 115 -2.10 7.36 14.00
N LYS A 116 -1.02 7.93 14.57
CA LYS A 116 0.27 8.00 13.88
C LYS A 116 0.72 6.60 13.44
N ASN A 117 1.25 6.56 12.22
CA ASN A 117 1.82 5.33 11.70
C ASN A 117 3.02 4.88 12.55
N ILE A 118 3.00 3.63 12.97
CA ILE A 118 4.14 2.97 13.60
C ILE A 118 4.79 2.12 12.52
N TYR A 119 6.03 2.45 12.19
CA TYR A 119 6.78 1.73 11.18
C TYR A 119 7.52 0.55 11.82
N VAL A 120 7.52 -0.57 11.12
CA VAL A 120 8.23 -1.79 11.52
C VAL A 120 9.28 -2.11 10.47
N ASP A 121 10.54 -2.24 10.88
CA ASP A 121 11.66 -2.63 10.03
C ASP A 121 12.37 -3.84 10.63
N GLY A 122 12.13 -5.01 10.05
CA GLY A 122 12.65 -6.27 10.60
C GLY A 122 12.14 -6.54 12.02
N LEU A 123 13.05 -6.61 12.99
CA LEU A 123 12.72 -6.83 14.41
C LEU A 123 12.49 -5.53 15.19
N GLY A 124 12.77 -4.35 14.58
CA GLY A 124 12.58 -3.04 15.20
C GLY A 124 11.17 -2.52 15.01
N VAL A 125 10.51 -2.12 16.08
CA VAL A 125 9.18 -1.49 16.06
C VAL A 125 9.32 -0.05 16.50
N GLY A 126 8.98 0.89 15.62
CA GLY A 126 9.03 2.32 15.91
C GLY A 126 10.42 2.97 15.78
N ASP A 127 11.47 2.21 15.49
CA ASP A 127 12.86 2.71 15.36
C ASP A 127 13.07 3.48 14.03
N VAL A 128 12.21 3.27 13.05
CA VAL A 128 12.28 3.93 11.74
C VAL A 128 11.34 5.13 11.74
N GLY A 129 11.86 6.30 12.07
CA GLY A 129 11.11 7.55 12.00
C GLY A 129 10.91 8.05 10.56
N SER A 130 9.99 9.01 10.39
CA SER A 130 9.70 9.65 9.09
C SER A 130 10.94 10.26 8.42
N THR A 131 11.90 10.74 9.20
CA THR A 131 13.17 11.28 8.70
C THR A 131 14.00 10.20 8.02
N ILE A 132 14.16 9.04 8.65
CA ILE A 132 14.92 7.91 8.09
C ILE A 132 14.28 7.40 6.79
N LEU A 133 12.94 7.32 6.77
CA LEU A 133 12.21 6.91 5.56
C LEU A 133 12.40 7.90 4.42
N ARG A 134 12.30 9.20 4.71
CA ARG A 134 12.55 10.26 3.73
C ARG A 134 13.99 10.22 3.19
N ASP A 135 14.98 10.02 4.06
CA ASP A 135 16.38 9.94 3.67
C ASP A 135 16.64 8.69 2.81
N ARG A 136 16.06 7.53 3.16
CA ARG A 136 16.10 6.32 2.33
C ARG A 136 15.45 6.54 0.96
N GLN A 137 14.33 7.25 0.91
CA GLN A 137 13.63 7.56 -0.32
C GLN A 137 14.45 8.53 -1.21
N ALA A 138 15.06 9.56 -0.62
CA ALA A 138 15.95 10.46 -1.31
C ALA A 138 17.19 9.72 -1.88
N MET A 139 17.82 8.86 -1.09
CA MET A 139 18.94 8.03 -1.56
C MET A 139 18.54 7.06 -2.67
N ALA A 140 17.30 6.54 -2.64
CA ALA A 140 16.80 5.63 -3.67
C ALA A 140 16.46 6.34 -4.99
N SER A 141 15.97 7.59 -4.94
CA SER A 141 15.63 8.38 -6.14
C SER A 141 16.82 9.13 -6.73
N ASP A 142 17.64 9.73 -5.87
CA ASP A 142 18.68 10.69 -6.28
C ASP A 142 20.09 10.09 -6.22
N GLY A 143 20.25 8.96 -5.54
CA GLY A 143 21.53 8.33 -5.26
C GLY A 143 22.31 9.02 -4.12
N ILE A 144 23.52 8.54 -3.88
CA ILE A 144 24.41 9.09 -2.86
C ILE A 144 25.82 9.32 -3.45
N LEU A 145 26.41 10.44 -3.10
CA LEU A 145 27.79 10.78 -3.42
C LEU A 145 28.54 11.08 -2.12
N LEU A 146 29.63 10.38 -1.90
CA LEU A 146 30.54 10.59 -0.77
C LEU A 146 31.88 11.07 -1.30
N ALA A 147 32.34 12.22 -0.83
CA ALA A 147 33.67 12.74 -1.09
C ALA A 147 34.52 12.63 0.19
N VAL A 148 35.60 11.87 0.12
CA VAL A 148 36.58 11.76 1.20
C VAL A 148 37.77 12.65 0.88
N ILE A 149 37.94 13.71 1.67
CA ILE A 149 38.96 14.74 1.45
C ILE A 149 39.92 14.73 2.65
N PRO A 150 41.15 14.22 2.50
CA PRO A 150 42.13 14.28 3.58
C PRO A 150 42.66 15.71 3.74
N ILE A 151 42.61 16.25 4.96
CA ILE A 151 43.06 17.60 5.27
C ILE A 151 44.15 17.55 6.35
N SER A 152 45.27 18.24 6.14
CA SER A 152 46.30 18.38 7.16
C SER A 152 45.82 19.23 8.32
N SER A 153 45.92 18.72 9.53
CA SER A 153 45.57 19.45 10.76
C SER A 153 46.55 20.61 11.05
N GLN A 154 47.75 20.59 10.47
CA GLN A 154 48.77 21.64 10.67
C GLN A 154 48.64 22.79 9.68
N THR A 155 48.33 22.49 8.42
CA THR A 155 48.27 23.48 7.35
C THR A 155 46.88 23.83 6.87
N SER A 156 45.86 23.08 7.30
CA SER A 156 44.47 23.20 6.83
C SER A 156 44.34 23.05 5.30
N GLN A 157 45.30 22.41 4.64
CA GLN A 157 45.28 22.16 3.22
C GLN A 157 44.97 20.71 2.91
N VAL A 158 44.39 20.47 1.72
CA VAL A 158 44.13 19.12 1.21
C VAL A 158 45.45 18.41 0.98
N VAL A 159 45.61 17.21 1.53
CA VAL A 159 46.80 16.37 1.39
C VAL A 159 46.40 15.01 0.83
N GLY A 160 47.10 14.61 -0.25
CA GLY A 160 46.79 13.33 -0.91
C GLY A 160 45.63 13.41 -1.92
N ASN A 161 45.07 12.26 -2.27
CA ASN A 161 44.04 12.15 -3.27
C ASN A 161 42.62 12.28 -2.66
N ILE A 162 41.76 13.00 -3.34
CA ILE A 162 40.33 13.04 -3.03
C ILE A 162 39.70 11.76 -3.57
N GLU A 163 39.01 11.02 -2.73
CA GLU A 163 38.25 9.83 -3.13
C GLU A 163 36.76 10.18 -3.26
N ILE A 164 36.17 9.80 -4.39
CA ILE A 164 34.73 9.99 -4.64
C ILE A 164 34.10 8.64 -4.83
N ILE A 165 33.13 8.33 -3.97
CA ILE A 165 32.33 7.12 -4.02
C ILE A 165 30.90 7.54 -4.37
N SER A 166 30.34 6.95 -5.43
CA SER A 166 28.94 7.20 -5.81
C SER A 166 28.15 5.90 -5.90
N LYS A 167 26.90 5.95 -5.47
CA LYS A 167 25.92 4.86 -5.57
C LYS A 167 24.60 5.43 -6.08
N GLY A 168 23.93 4.69 -6.98
CA GLY A 168 22.67 5.13 -7.56
C GLY A 168 22.77 6.14 -8.71
N PHE A 169 23.97 6.63 -9.02
CA PHE A 169 24.22 7.46 -10.21
C PHE A 169 24.59 6.61 -11.42
N VAL A 170 24.54 7.23 -12.61
CA VAL A 170 24.98 6.61 -13.86
C VAL A 170 26.44 6.19 -13.72
N TYR A 171 26.76 5.01 -14.18
CA TYR A 171 28.08 4.39 -14.04
C TYR A 171 29.18 5.25 -14.69
N MET A 172 30.04 5.86 -13.89
CA MET A 172 31.12 6.78 -14.34
C MET A 172 32.20 6.11 -15.16
N LYS A 173 32.18 4.80 -15.43
CA LYS A 173 33.15 4.12 -16.28
C LYS A 173 33.08 4.46 -17.79
N LYS A 174 32.10 5.26 -18.23
CA LYS A 174 31.88 5.63 -19.64
C LYS A 174 32.09 7.10 -19.97
N SER A 175 32.49 7.96 -19.05
CA SER A 175 32.86 9.34 -19.36
C SER A 175 34.40 9.50 -19.35
N LYS A 176 35.09 8.80 -20.24
CA LYS A 176 36.38 9.23 -20.70
C LYS A 176 36.18 9.87 -22.06
N SER A 177 36.02 11.17 -22.10
CA SER A 177 36.42 12.11 -23.15
C SER A 177 36.19 13.51 -22.65
#